data_e5fc9860c0b707b5d03edc802360bb74
#
_entry.id   e5fc9860c0b707b5d03edc802360bb74
#
_cell.length_a   1.000
_cell.length_b   1.000
_cell.length_c   1.000
_cell.angle_alpha   90.00
_cell.angle_beta   90.00
_cell.angle_gamma   90.00
#
_symmetry.space_group_name_H-M   'P 1'
#
loop_
_entity.id
_entity.type
_entity.pdbx_description
1 polymer ?
#
loop_
_entity_poly.entity_id
_entity_poly.type
_entity_poly.pdbx_seq_one_letter_code
_entity_poly.pdbx_strand_id
1 'polypeptide(L)'
;MIEKAIPLREVWLVCNPAKGYISFNQQTSQIIGLYTLEPGNGLGKILLDKVKLNRNYLHLWSHSFNKKAHKFYQREGFKVIGEKEKGDDGLPEIHFEWKKNR
;
A
#
# COMPACT_ATOMS: atom_id res chain seq x y z
N MET A 1 13.14 -10.44 7.44
CA MET A 1 12.05 -11.32 7.89
C MET A 1 10.73 -10.57 7.89
N ILE A 2 9.66 -11.21 7.46
CA ILE A 2 8.33 -10.61 7.37
C ILE A 2 7.35 -11.48 8.12
N GLU A 3 6.50 -10.87 8.94
CA GLU A 3 5.52 -11.57 9.74
C GLU A 3 4.11 -11.10 9.45
N LYS A 4 3.15 -12.02 9.51
CA LYS A 4 1.74 -11.74 9.38
C LYS A 4 1.09 -11.67 10.76
N ALA A 5 0.29 -10.64 11.03
CA ALA A 5 -0.14 -10.36 12.38
C ALA A 5 -1.66 -10.46 12.66
N ILE A 6 -2.57 -10.24 11.70
CA ILE A 6 -4.01 -10.05 12.02
C ILE A 6 -4.92 -10.80 11.07
N PRO A 7 -6.04 -11.45 11.56
CA PRO A 7 -6.89 -12.29 10.70
C PRO A 7 -7.79 -11.55 9.70
N LEU A 8 -8.45 -10.47 10.08
CA LEU A 8 -9.35 -9.75 9.16
C LEU A 8 -8.60 -8.73 8.32
N ARG A 9 -7.56 -8.18 8.88
CA ARG A 9 -6.66 -7.25 8.22
C ARG A 9 -5.28 -7.84 8.33
N GLU A 10 -4.63 -8.08 7.22
CA GLU A 10 -3.28 -8.59 7.26
C GLU A 10 -2.30 -7.45 7.46
N VAL A 11 -1.32 -7.68 8.32
CA VAL A 11 -0.23 -6.75 8.56
C VAL A 11 1.07 -7.51 8.38
N TRP A 12 1.91 -7.02 7.50
CA TRP A 12 3.22 -7.59 7.25
C TRP A 12 4.28 -6.64 7.77
N LEU A 13 5.21 -7.16 8.55
CA LEU A 13 6.28 -6.37 9.17
C LEU A 13 7.63 -6.77 8.62
N VAL A 14 8.46 -5.78 8.31
CA VAL A 14 9.89 -5.99 8.15
C VAL A 14 10.49 -5.84 9.52
N CYS A 15 10.97 -6.92 10.07
CA CYS A 15 11.21 -6.99 11.51
C CYS A 15 12.66 -6.93 11.92
N ASN A 16 12.82 -6.78 13.21
CA ASN A 16 13.96 -6.94 14.08
C ASN A 16 15.02 -5.83 14.03
N PRO A 17 14.74 -4.60 14.49
CA PRO A 17 13.43 -4.10 14.89
C PRO A 17 12.56 -3.83 13.68
N ALA A 18 11.28 -3.63 13.92
CA ALA A 18 10.34 -3.34 12.83
C ALA A 18 10.71 -2.05 12.14
N LYS A 19 11.02 -2.13 10.85
CA LYS A 19 11.43 -0.97 10.04
C LYS A 19 10.35 -0.53 9.07
N GLY A 20 9.27 -1.28 8.99
CA GLY A 20 8.15 -0.93 8.15
C GLY A 20 7.04 -1.94 8.29
N TYR A 21 5.86 -1.56 7.81
CA TYR A 21 4.73 -2.47 7.77
C TYR A 21 3.82 -2.11 6.60
N ILE A 22 3.04 -3.11 6.18
CA ILE A 22 1.93 -2.90 5.26
C ILE A 22 0.70 -3.57 5.86
N SER A 23 -0.41 -2.86 5.83
CA SER A 23 -1.69 -3.34 6.33
C SER A 23 -2.69 -3.32 5.18
N PHE A 24 -3.42 -4.41 5.00
CA PHE A 24 -4.44 -4.47 3.95
C PHE A 24 -5.62 -5.32 4.39
N ASN A 25 -6.77 -5.07 3.75
CA ASN A 25 -7.99 -5.82 4.00
C ASN A 25 -8.09 -6.95 2.98
N GLN A 26 -8.13 -8.19 3.45
CA GLN A 26 -8.18 -9.37 2.58
C GLN A 26 -9.45 -9.43 1.74
N GLN A 27 -10.57 -8.98 2.29
CA GLN A 27 -11.85 -9.08 1.61
C GLN A 27 -12.02 -8.06 0.49
N THR A 28 -11.52 -6.84 0.72
CA THR A 28 -11.67 -5.75 -0.25
C THR A 28 -10.45 -5.55 -1.13
N SER A 29 -9.33 -6.20 -0.80
CA SER A 29 -8.04 -6.00 -1.45
C SER A 29 -7.51 -4.58 -1.31
N GLN A 30 -7.97 -3.87 -0.30
CA GLN A 30 -7.55 -2.49 -0.07
C GLN A 30 -6.30 -2.43 0.81
N ILE A 31 -5.28 -1.74 0.32
CA ILE A 31 -4.13 -1.41 1.16
C ILE A 31 -4.54 -0.25 2.05
N ILE A 32 -4.51 -0.49 3.37
CA ILE A 32 -4.95 0.50 4.36
C ILE A 32 -3.80 1.41 4.75
N GLY A 33 -2.60 0.86 4.89
CA GLY A 33 -1.44 1.64 5.25
C GLY A 33 -0.16 0.97 4.83
N LEU A 34 0.82 1.79 4.50
CA LEU A 34 2.17 1.36 4.18
C LEU A 34 3.12 2.35 4.83
N TYR A 35 3.99 1.85 5.70
CA TYR A 35 4.92 2.68 6.43
C TYR A 35 6.32 2.09 6.40
N THR A 36 7.32 2.93 6.19
CA THR A 36 8.72 2.54 6.34
C THR A 36 9.45 3.59 7.17
N LEU A 37 10.25 3.12 8.11
CA LEU A 37 10.99 4.00 9.00
C LEU A 37 12.02 4.84 8.25
N GLU A 38 12.66 4.23 7.26
CA GLU A 38 13.66 4.91 6.44
C GLU A 38 13.25 4.83 4.97
N PRO A 39 12.54 5.84 4.45
CA PRO A 39 12.13 5.84 3.05
C PRO A 39 13.34 5.83 2.11
N GLY A 40 13.16 5.20 0.96
CA GLY A 40 14.20 5.18 -0.07
C GLY A 40 15.16 4.01 -0.02
N ASN A 41 14.99 3.08 0.93
CA ASN A 41 15.86 1.91 1.05
C ASN A 41 15.24 0.61 0.51
N GLY A 42 14.13 0.71 -0.22
CA GLY A 42 13.50 -0.44 -0.86
C GLY A 42 12.54 -1.24 0.00
N LEU A 43 12.34 -0.87 1.27
CA LEU A 43 11.45 -1.62 2.16
C LEU A 43 10.00 -1.58 1.72
N GLY A 44 9.53 -0.42 1.21
CA GLY A 44 8.17 -0.30 0.72
C GLY A 44 7.89 -1.27 -0.42
N LYS A 45 8.83 -1.40 -1.34
CA LYS A 45 8.72 -2.34 -2.45
C LYS A 45 8.68 -3.79 -1.96
N ILE A 46 9.53 -4.14 -1.00
CA ILE A 46 9.55 -5.50 -0.43
C ILE A 46 8.19 -5.86 0.17
N LEU A 47 7.63 -4.96 0.98
CA LEU A 47 6.34 -5.18 1.60
C LEU A 47 5.23 -5.30 0.55
N LEU A 48 5.23 -4.42 -0.42
CA LEU A 48 4.22 -4.40 -1.48
C LEU A 48 4.30 -5.66 -2.34
N ASP A 49 5.50 -6.08 -2.71
CA ASP A 49 5.70 -7.29 -3.50
C ASP A 49 5.21 -8.52 -2.75
N LYS A 50 5.37 -8.54 -1.43
CA LYS A 50 4.88 -9.66 -0.62
C LYS A 50 3.36 -9.78 -0.68
N VAL A 51 2.66 -8.66 -0.61
CA VAL A 51 1.20 -8.66 -0.73
C VAL A 51 0.78 -9.08 -2.13
N LYS A 52 1.48 -8.60 -3.16
CA LYS A 52 1.17 -8.91 -4.56
C LYS A 52 1.27 -10.40 -4.89
N LEU A 53 2.15 -11.13 -4.19
CA LEU A 53 2.36 -12.55 -4.47
C LEU A 53 1.09 -13.38 -4.40
N ASN A 54 0.19 -13.04 -3.50
CA ASN A 54 -1.02 -13.83 -3.24
C ASN A 54 -2.29 -13.15 -3.72
N ARG A 55 -2.16 -12.11 -4.54
CA ARG A 55 -3.32 -11.34 -4.96
C ARG A 55 -3.25 -10.98 -6.44
N ASN A 56 -4.41 -10.88 -7.06
CA ASN A 56 -4.53 -10.47 -8.46
C ASN A 56 -4.95 -9.02 -8.61
N TYR A 57 -5.34 -8.39 -7.52
CA TYR A 57 -5.88 -7.04 -7.51
C TYR A 57 -5.60 -6.37 -6.18
N LEU A 58 -5.21 -5.12 -6.22
CA LEU A 58 -5.03 -4.27 -5.04
C LEU A 58 -5.50 -2.86 -5.37
N HIS A 59 -5.99 -2.14 -4.37
CA HIS A 59 -6.27 -0.73 -4.53
C HIS A 59 -5.97 0.02 -3.24
N LEU A 60 -5.82 1.32 -3.35
CA LEU A 60 -5.54 2.17 -2.21
C LEU A 60 -5.97 3.60 -2.49
N TRP A 61 -6.15 4.35 -1.41
CA TRP A 61 -6.38 5.79 -1.46
C TRP A 61 -5.14 6.49 -0.89
N SER A 62 -4.67 7.52 -1.55
CA SER A 62 -3.53 8.31 -1.11
C SER A 62 -3.88 9.79 -1.17
N HIS A 63 -3.44 10.56 -0.18
CA HIS A 63 -3.69 12.00 -0.19
C HIS A 63 -3.15 12.64 -1.46
N SER A 64 -3.92 13.56 -2.05
CA SER A 64 -3.55 14.20 -3.32
C SER A 64 -2.22 14.94 -3.25
N PHE A 65 -1.87 15.45 -2.08
CA PHE A 65 -0.63 16.21 -1.91
C PHE A 65 0.60 15.34 -1.72
N ASN A 66 0.43 14.04 -1.52
CA ASN A 66 1.55 13.14 -1.25
C ASN A 66 2.21 12.67 -2.55
N LYS A 67 2.94 13.56 -3.21
CA LYS A 67 3.49 13.30 -4.54
C LYS A 67 4.55 12.20 -4.56
N LYS A 68 5.31 12.06 -3.48
CA LYS A 68 6.32 10.99 -3.39
C LYS A 68 5.66 9.61 -3.38
N ALA A 69 4.56 9.47 -2.64
CA ALA A 69 3.81 8.23 -2.62
C ALA A 69 3.23 7.91 -3.99
N HIS A 70 2.71 8.93 -4.69
CA HIS A 70 2.16 8.74 -6.04
C HIS A 70 3.20 8.19 -7.00
N LYS A 71 4.40 8.75 -7.00
CA LYS A 71 5.49 8.27 -7.84
C LYS A 71 5.86 6.83 -7.50
N PHE A 72 5.92 6.51 -6.22
CA PHE A 72 6.21 5.16 -5.78
C PHE A 72 5.15 4.17 -6.28
N TYR A 73 3.87 4.47 -6.07
CA TYR A 73 2.80 3.56 -6.50
C TYR A 73 2.78 3.40 -8.02
N GLN A 74 2.96 4.48 -8.77
CA GLN A 74 3.01 4.41 -10.22
C GLN A 74 4.18 3.55 -10.71
N ARG A 75 5.34 3.70 -10.09
CA ARG A 75 6.50 2.87 -10.41
C ARG A 75 6.25 1.40 -10.12
N GLU A 76 5.45 1.11 -9.09
CA GLU A 76 5.12 -0.26 -8.72
C GLU A 76 3.92 -0.83 -9.49
N GLY A 77 3.46 -0.14 -10.52
CA GLY A 77 2.43 -0.64 -11.42
C GLY A 77 1.02 -0.21 -11.09
N PHE A 78 0.82 0.67 -10.14
CA PHE A 78 -0.50 1.19 -9.81
C PHE A 78 -0.88 2.32 -10.78
N LYS A 79 -2.17 2.41 -11.06
CA LYS A 79 -2.74 3.44 -11.94
C LYS A 79 -3.80 4.23 -11.19
N VAL A 80 -3.89 5.51 -11.51
CA VAL A 80 -4.96 6.36 -10.98
C VAL A 80 -6.28 5.96 -11.64
N ILE A 81 -7.30 5.68 -10.81
CA ILE A 81 -8.63 5.33 -11.31
C ILE A 81 -9.72 6.26 -10.82
N GLY A 82 -9.41 7.19 -9.94
CA GLY A 82 -10.38 8.13 -9.45
C GLY A 82 -9.79 9.07 -8.43
N GLU A 83 -10.63 9.97 -7.96
CA GLU A 83 -10.25 10.91 -6.91
C GLU A 83 -11.50 11.35 -6.16
N LYS A 84 -11.32 11.86 -4.94
CA LYS A 84 -12.40 12.49 -4.20
C LYS A 84 -11.86 13.71 -3.47
N GLU A 85 -12.71 14.73 -3.37
CA GLU A 85 -12.34 15.99 -2.77
C GLU A 85 -12.17 15.90 -1.26
N LYS A 86 -12.91 14.99 -0.61
CA LYS A 86 -12.83 14.78 0.84
C LYS A 86 -12.80 13.29 1.13
N GLY A 87 -11.68 12.82 1.67
CA GLY A 87 -11.58 11.47 2.22
C GLY A 87 -12.16 11.42 3.63
N ASP A 88 -11.91 10.33 4.33
CA ASP A 88 -12.41 10.12 5.69
C ASP A 88 -11.93 11.19 6.68
N ASP A 89 -10.76 11.76 6.41
CA ASP A 89 -10.17 12.81 7.25
C ASP A 89 -10.45 14.22 6.72
N GLY A 90 -11.32 14.36 5.72
CA GLY A 90 -11.67 15.65 5.14
C GLY A 90 -10.67 16.18 4.11
N LEU A 91 -9.63 15.43 3.80
CA LEU A 91 -8.60 15.85 2.85
C LEU A 91 -8.81 15.17 1.49
N PRO A 92 -8.40 15.79 0.39
CA PRO A 92 -8.55 15.18 -0.93
C PRO A 92 -7.67 13.96 -1.10
N GLU A 93 -8.18 12.95 -1.81
CA GLU A 93 -7.48 11.69 -2.03
C GLU A 93 -7.58 11.25 -3.48
N ILE A 94 -6.58 10.48 -3.91
CA ILE A 94 -6.52 9.86 -5.22
C ILE A 94 -6.60 8.35 -5.05
N HIS A 95 -7.40 7.71 -5.88
CA HIS A 95 -7.60 6.26 -5.85
C HIS A 95 -6.68 5.60 -6.87
N PHE A 96 -5.89 4.65 -6.40
CA PHE A 96 -4.97 3.87 -7.23
C PHE A 96 -5.40 2.42 -7.24
N GLU A 97 -5.18 1.74 -8.38
CA GLU A 97 -5.37 0.30 -8.43
C GLU A 97 -4.21 -0.39 -9.13
N TRP A 98 -4.00 -1.64 -8.77
CA TRP A 98 -3.03 -2.52 -9.38
C TRP A 98 -3.73 -3.82 -9.77
N LYS A 99 -3.48 -4.28 -10.99
CA LYS A 99 -3.96 -5.57 -11.47
C LYS A 99 -2.78 -6.40 -11.91
N LYS A 100 -2.80 -7.68 -11.53
CA LYS A 100 -1.72 -8.57 -11.88
C LYS A 100 -1.63 -8.74 -13.39
N ASN A 101 -0.44 -8.55 -13.94
CA ASN A 101 -0.17 -8.79 -15.34
C ASN A 101 -0.06 -10.29 -15.59
N ARG A 102 -0.44 -10.70 -16.81
CA ARG A 102 -0.35 -12.09 -17.22
C ARG A 102 0.74 -12.30 -18.24
#